data_6d618b79659d8f7882ed951f20afab9b
#
_entry.id   6d618b79659d8f7882ed951f20afab9b
#
_cell.length_a   1.000
_cell.length_b   1.000
_cell.length_c   1.000
_cell.angle_alpha   90.00
_cell.angle_beta   90.00
_cell.angle_gamma   90.00
#
_symmetry.space_group_name_H-M   'P 1'
#
loop_
_entity.id
_entity.type
_entity.pdbx_description
1 polymer ?
#
loop_
_entity_poly.entity_id
_entity_poly.type
_entity_poly.pdbx_seq_one_letter_code
_entity_poly.pdbx_strand_id
1 'polypeptide(L)'
;LYKARERGIVFDVGHGGGSFYWRNAAPAIEQGFYPDSISTDLHTKNMNEDMMDMVTVMSKFLILGVPLVEVIRQSTINPARQIGHEELGHLSIGAVADIAGLKILEGDFGYTDVASGLLRGRQRIVCELTLKDGVVMWDWDGRIGVDYRALDPLYGVRNPDGLVLPPECIGRFK
;
A
#
# COMPACT_ATOMS: atom_id res chain seq x y z
N LEU A 1 18.06 14.36 15.11
CA LEU A 1 17.71 13.75 13.82
C LEU A 1 18.38 14.50 12.67
N TYR A 2 18.21 15.84 12.51
CA TYR A 2 18.77 16.63 11.41
C TYR A 2 20.28 16.44 11.22
N LYS A 3 21.07 16.56 12.29
CA LYS A 3 22.53 16.32 12.24
C LYS A 3 22.91 14.90 11.79
N ALA A 4 22.06 13.92 12.01
CA ALA A 4 22.28 12.56 11.52
C ALA A 4 21.99 12.47 10.02
N ARG A 5 20.90 13.11 9.56
CA ARG A 5 20.56 13.20 8.13
C ARG A 5 21.65 13.93 7.33
N GLU A 6 22.21 15.03 7.86
CA GLU A 6 23.34 15.73 7.24
C GLU A 6 24.59 14.85 7.04
N ARG A 7 24.74 13.81 7.87
CA ARG A 7 25.80 12.79 7.72
C ARG A 7 25.41 11.63 6.81
N GLY A 8 24.27 11.69 6.12
CA GLY A 8 23.80 10.65 5.21
C GLY A 8 23.04 9.51 5.87
N ILE A 9 22.61 9.66 7.14
CA ILE A 9 21.77 8.65 7.78
C ILE A 9 20.35 8.72 7.20
N VAL A 10 19.88 7.60 6.71
CA VAL A 10 18.54 7.41 6.18
C VAL A 10 17.59 6.95 7.31
N PHE A 11 16.38 7.50 7.33
CA PHE A 11 15.37 7.20 8.34
C PHE A 11 14.19 6.50 7.70
N ASP A 12 14.00 5.24 8.02
CA ASP A 12 12.76 4.50 7.74
C ASP A 12 11.85 4.50 8.95
N VAL A 13 10.54 4.55 8.72
CA VAL A 13 9.53 4.30 9.75
C VAL A 13 8.90 2.95 9.50
N GLY A 14 9.43 1.92 10.17
CA GLY A 14 8.81 0.61 10.27
C GLY A 14 7.72 0.66 11.35
N HIS A 15 6.46 0.58 10.95
CA HIS A 15 5.34 0.72 11.89
C HIS A 15 5.30 -0.41 12.92
N GLY A 16 5.32 -1.67 12.45
CA GLY A 16 5.28 -2.85 13.29
C GLY A 16 4.13 -2.89 14.29
N GLY A 17 4.23 -3.79 15.25
CA GLY A 17 3.31 -3.89 16.38
C GLY A 17 3.82 -3.20 17.65
N GLY A 18 4.95 -2.49 17.61
CA GLY A 18 5.55 -1.89 18.79
C GLY A 18 6.34 -0.60 18.57
N SER A 19 6.41 -0.10 17.33
CA SER A 19 7.35 0.99 16.99
C SER A 19 6.71 2.33 16.66
N PHE A 20 5.45 2.37 16.25
CA PHE A 20 4.77 3.59 15.84
C PHE A 20 3.93 4.21 16.96
N TYR A 21 4.27 5.44 17.36
CA TYR A 21 3.53 6.22 18.36
C TYR A 21 3.21 7.61 17.83
N TRP A 22 1.95 8.06 17.95
CA TRP A 22 1.54 9.42 17.59
C TRP A 22 2.35 10.49 18.29
N ARG A 23 2.65 10.28 19.58
CA ARG A 23 3.46 11.21 20.39
C ARG A 23 4.87 11.46 19.83
N ASN A 24 5.38 10.57 18.97
CA ASN A 24 6.69 10.72 18.32
C ASN A 24 6.52 11.19 16.87
N ALA A 25 5.58 10.59 16.13
CA ALA A 25 5.40 10.88 14.71
C ALA A 25 4.84 12.29 14.46
N ALA A 26 3.78 12.68 15.18
CA ALA A 26 3.14 13.97 14.95
C ALA A 26 4.10 15.16 15.19
N PRO A 27 4.82 15.28 16.31
CA PRO A 27 5.77 16.38 16.50
C PRO A 27 6.94 16.37 15.51
N ALA A 28 7.37 15.20 15.03
CA ALA A 28 8.42 15.13 14.02
C ALA A 28 7.95 15.73 12.68
N ILE A 29 6.74 15.35 12.24
CA ILE A 29 6.14 15.88 11.00
C ILE A 29 5.84 17.38 11.15
N GLU A 30 5.30 17.84 12.27
CA GLU A 30 5.03 19.26 12.55
C GLU A 30 6.30 20.12 12.47
N GLN A 31 7.44 19.57 12.86
CA GLN A 31 8.75 20.22 12.73
C GLN A 31 9.37 20.10 11.34
N GLY A 32 8.66 19.51 10.36
CA GLY A 32 9.16 19.30 9.02
C GLY A 32 10.14 18.13 8.87
N PHE A 33 10.28 17.28 9.89
CA PHE A 33 11.11 16.10 9.79
C PHE A 33 10.31 14.93 9.23
N TYR A 34 10.32 14.78 7.91
CA TYR A 34 9.70 13.63 7.24
C TYR A 34 10.70 12.47 7.19
N PRO A 35 10.27 11.20 7.36
CA PRO A 35 11.12 10.04 7.12
C PRO A 35 11.52 9.96 5.65
N ASP A 36 12.61 9.28 5.35
CA ASP A 36 13.05 9.06 3.98
C ASP A 36 12.23 7.95 3.31
N SER A 37 11.81 6.95 4.09
CA SER A 37 10.86 5.90 3.69
C SER A 37 9.89 5.56 4.80
N ILE A 38 8.80 4.90 4.44
CA ILE A 38 7.82 4.31 5.33
C ILE A 38 7.63 2.85 4.97
N SER A 39 7.54 2.00 5.98
CA SER A 39 7.37 0.55 5.82
C SER A 39 6.41 -0.01 6.86
N THR A 40 5.96 -1.25 6.64
CA THR A 40 4.93 -1.85 7.48
C THR A 40 5.51 -2.60 8.67
N ASP A 41 6.65 -3.28 8.51
CA ASP A 41 7.10 -4.32 9.44
C ASP A 41 5.97 -5.32 9.75
N LEU A 42 5.22 -5.71 8.69
CA LEU A 42 4.06 -6.60 8.80
C LEU A 42 4.49 -8.01 9.19
N HIS A 43 3.89 -8.52 10.25
CA HIS A 43 4.08 -9.89 10.71
C HIS A 43 2.81 -10.43 11.36
N THR A 44 2.78 -11.72 11.67
CA THR A 44 1.59 -12.44 12.13
C THR A 44 0.90 -11.86 13.37
N LYS A 45 1.63 -11.11 14.21
CA LYS A 45 1.06 -10.52 15.43
C LYS A 45 0.35 -9.18 15.18
N ASN A 46 0.72 -8.42 14.13
CA ASN A 46 0.19 -7.09 13.89
C ASN A 46 -0.70 -6.97 12.64
N MET A 47 -0.86 -8.06 11.87
CA MET A 47 -1.64 -8.04 10.63
C MET A 47 -3.15 -7.79 10.83
N ASN A 48 -3.65 -7.93 12.04
CA ASN A 48 -5.05 -7.68 12.40
C ASN A 48 -5.21 -6.59 13.47
N GLU A 49 -4.18 -5.75 13.65
CA GLU A 49 -4.14 -4.69 14.66
C GLU A 49 -4.12 -3.30 14.01
N ASP A 50 -3.41 -2.36 14.62
CA ASP A 50 -3.37 -0.93 14.25
C ASP A 50 -2.75 -0.65 12.88
N MET A 51 -2.02 -1.60 12.32
CA MET A 51 -1.40 -1.54 11.01
C MET A 51 -1.75 -2.83 10.25
N MET A 52 -2.74 -2.75 9.38
CA MET A 52 -3.22 -3.90 8.60
C MET A 52 -2.42 -4.10 7.32
N ASP A 53 -1.99 -3.01 6.70
CA ASP A 53 -1.36 -2.99 5.38
C ASP A 53 -0.58 -1.68 5.14
N MET A 54 0.11 -1.61 4.01
CA MET A 54 0.89 -0.45 3.61
C MET A 54 0.04 0.81 3.41
N VAL A 55 -1.16 0.70 2.84
CA VAL A 55 -2.03 1.87 2.61
C VAL A 55 -2.58 2.45 3.90
N THR A 56 -2.71 1.65 4.97
CA THR A 56 -3.01 2.13 6.32
C THR A 56 -1.86 2.97 6.88
N VAL A 57 -0.62 2.52 6.73
CA VAL A 57 0.56 3.30 7.16
C VAL A 57 0.66 4.59 6.35
N MET A 58 0.53 4.53 5.02
CA MET A 58 0.50 5.70 4.14
C MET A 58 -0.58 6.70 4.56
N SER A 59 -1.78 6.20 4.91
CA SER A 59 -2.89 7.04 5.37
C SER A 59 -2.54 7.77 6.67
N LYS A 60 -1.82 7.14 7.60
CA LYS A 60 -1.37 7.76 8.84
C LYS A 60 -0.44 8.96 8.59
N PHE A 61 0.48 8.85 7.63
CA PHE A 61 1.33 9.96 7.24
C PHE A 61 0.57 11.06 6.49
N LEU A 62 -0.38 10.68 5.62
CA LEU A 62 -1.22 11.64 4.92
C LEU A 62 -2.03 12.51 5.90
N ILE A 63 -2.66 11.93 6.92
CA ILE A 63 -3.44 12.68 7.92
C ILE A 63 -2.58 13.50 8.89
N LEU A 64 -1.29 13.21 9.01
CA LEU A 64 -0.31 14.05 9.69
C LEU A 64 0.12 15.27 8.87
N GLY A 65 -0.37 15.40 7.63
CA GLY A 65 -0.07 16.52 6.75
C GLY A 65 1.14 16.33 5.84
N VAL A 66 1.69 15.12 5.75
CA VAL A 66 2.71 14.82 4.73
C VAL A 66 2.04 14.89 3.35
N PRO A 67 2.58 15.66 2.39
CA PRO A 67 2.01 15.76 1.05
C PRO A 67 1.88 14.38 0.38
N LEU A 68 0.77 14.12 -0.31
CA LEU A 68 0.51 12.83 -0.95
C LEU A 68 1.67 12.34 -1.82
N VAL A 69 2.26 13.25 -2.61
CA VAL A 69 3.41 12.90 -3.46
C VAL A 69 4.61 12.41 -2.65
N GLU A 70 4.84 12.99 -1.48
CA GLU A 70 5.90 12.53 -0.58
C GLU A 70 5.57 11.18 0.06
N VAL A 71 4.32 10.96 0.48
CA VAL A 71 3.86 9.65 0.97
C VAL A 71 4.08 8.56 -0.09
N ILE A 72 3.77 8.86 -1.36
CA ILE A 72 4.01 7.94 -2.48
C ILE A 72 5.53 7.69 -2.65
N ARG A 73 6.35 8.75 -2.69
CA ARG A 73 7.80 8.62 -2.82
C ARG A 73 8.43 7.78 -1.71
N GLN A 74 8.02 8.02 -0.47
CA GLN A 74 8.47 7.30 0.72
C GLN A 74 8.08 5.82 0.70
N SER A 75 7.09 5.45 -0.12
CA SER A 75 6.59 4.09 -0.25
C SER A 75 7.03 3.37 -1.53
N THR A 76 7.74 4.06 -2.44
CA THR A 76 8.09 3.55 -3.77
C THR A 76 9.56 3.81 -4.11
N ILE A 77 9.85 4.92 -4.77
CA ILE A 77 11.20 5.20 -5.32
C ILE A 77 12.26 5.39 -4.23
N ASN A 78 11.88 5.94 -3.07
CA ASN A 78 12.85 6.16 -2.00
C ASN A 78 13.37 4.84 -1.42
N PRO A 79 12.50 3.89 -0.96
CA PRO A 79 12.99 2.58 -0.50
C PRO A 79 13.71 1.80 -1.60
N ALA A 80 13.30 1.89 -2.87
CA ALA A 80 14.00 1.27 -3.98
C ALA A 80 15.46 1.75 -4.07
N ARG A 81 15.68 3.05 -3.99
CA ARG A 81 17.04 3.65 -3.94
C ARG A 81 17.85 3.23 -2.73
N GLN A 82 17.19 3.14 -1.56
CA GLN A 82 17.86 2.74 -0.32
C GLN A 82 18.43 1.33 -0.36
N ILE A 83 17.78 0.43 -1.09
CA ILE A 83 18.23 -0.96 -1.28
C ILE A 83 19.04 -1.16 -2.55
N GLY A 84 19.33 -0.09 -3.31
CA GLY A 84 20.14 -0.15 -4.54
C GLY A 84 19.41 -0.74 -5.75
N HIS A 85 18.08 -0.69 -5.79
CA HIS A 85 17.22 -1.18 -6.87
C HIS A 85 16.47 -0.02 -7.53
N GLU A 86 17.23 0.90 -8.16
CA GLU A 86 16.65 2.10 -8.76
C GLU A 86 15.76 1.82 -9.98
N GLU A 87 15.82 0.61 -10.54
CA GLU A 87 14.93 0.12 -11.58
C GLU A 87 13.48 -0.14 -11.08
N LEU A 88 13.28 -0.12 -9.77
CA LEU A 88 11.97 -0.31 -9.12
C LEU A 88 11.38 1.01 -8.62
N GLY A 89 10.11 0.97 -8.25
CA GLY A 89 9.43 2.07 -7.56
C GLY A 89 9.09 3.27 -8.44
N HIS A 90 9.06 3.12 -9.77
CA HIS A 90 8.69 4.16 -10.73
C HIS A 90 7.90 3.59 -11.92
N LEU A 91 7.24 4.48 -12.67
CA LEU A 91 6.38 4.14 -13.82
C LEU A 91 6.99 4.56 -15.17
N SER A 92 8.32 4.65 -15.28
CA SER A 92 8.97 4.98 -16.54
C SER A 92 8.80 3.87 -17.57
N ILE A 93 8.86 4.22 -18.85
CA ILE A 93 8.80 3.23 -19.95
C ILE A 93 9.95 2.24 -19.78
N GLY A 94 9.62 0.94 -19.79
CA GLY A 94 10.59 -0.15 -19.60
C GLY A 94 10.80 -0.58 -18.16
N ALA A 95 10.19 0.10 -17.18
CA ALA A 95 10.17 -0.38 -15.78
C ALA A 95 9.27 -1.62 -15.62
N VAL A 96 9.54 -2.38 -14.57
CA VAL A 96 8.68 -3.51 -14.18
C VAL A 96 7.26 -3.00 -13.91
N ALA A 97 6.27 -3.67 -14.48
CA ALA A 97 4.86 -3.27 -14.33
C ALA A 97 4.26 -3.77 -13.00
N ASP A 98 4.90 -3.42 -11.89
CA ASP A 98 4.41 -3.61 -10.53
C ASP A 98 3.70 -2.33 -10.10
N ILE A 99 2.38 -2.31 -10.17
CA ILE A 99 1.60 -1.08 -10.07
C ILE A 99 0.49 -1.25 -9.03
N ALA A 100 0.35 -0.26 -8.15
CA ALA A 100 -0.81 -0.14 -7.27
C ALA A 100 -1.70 1.04 -7.73
N GLY A 101 -2.95 0.74 -8.05
CA GLY A 101 -4.00 1.75 -8.27
C GLY A 101 -4.62 2.13 -6.94
N LEU A 102 -4.41 3.37 -6.51
CA LEU A 102 -4.85 3.86 -5.21
C LEU A 102 -6.00 4.87 -5.37
N LYS A 103 -6.86 4.92 -4.35
CA LYS A 103 -7.92 5.93 -4.21
C LYS A 103 -7.87 6.56 -2.84
N ILE A 104 -8.17 7.84 -2.76
CA ILE A 104 -8.37 8.55 -1.50
C ILE A 104 -9.86 8.63 -1.25
N LEU A 105 -10.27 8.09 -0.12
CA LEU A 105 -11.62 8.24 0.40
C LEU A 105 -11.66 9.45 1.33
N GLU A 106 -12.71 10.24 1.22
CA GLU A 106 -13.03 11.34 2.14
C GLU A 106 -14.09 10.88 3.14
N GLY A 107 -13.89 11.19 4.42
CA GLY A 107 -14.79 10.75 5.47
C GLY A 107 -14.28 11.09 6.87
N ASP A 108 -14.76 10.38 7.87
CA ASP A 108 -14.27 10.45 9.25
C ASP A 108 -13.66 9.09 9.61
N PHE A 109 -12.33 9.03 9.62
CA PHE A 109 -11.57 7.81 9.83
C PHE A 109 -10.76 7.88 11.12
N GLY A 110 -10.79 6.78 11.90
CA GLY A 110 -9.92 6.61 13.06
C GLY A 110 -8.67 5.80 12.70
N TYR A 111 -7.54 6.20 13.29
CA TYR A 111 -6.26 5.50 13.18
C TYR A 111 -5.64 5.38 14.56
N THR A 112 -5.34 4.18 14.99
CA THR A 112 -4.68 3.92 16.28
C THR A 112 -3.18 3.74 16.11
N ASP A 113 -2.42 4.11 17.14
CA ASP A 113 -1.01 3.74 17.25
C ASP A 113 -0.86 2.43 18.03
N VAL A 114 0.35 1.93 18.17
CA VAL A 114 0.64 0.66 18.86
C VAL A 114 0.31 0.67 20.37
N ALA A 115 -0.04 1.82 20.94
CA ALA A 115 -0.52 1.95 22.31
C ALA A 115 -2.03 2.29 22.37
N SER A 116 -2.76 2.03 21.28
CA SER A 116 -4.19 2.34 21.12
C SER A 116 -4.53 3.84 21.21
N GLY A 117 -3.54 4.72 21.03
CA GLY A 117 -3.76 6.15 20.89
C GLY A 117 -4.49 6.44 19.60
N LEU A 118 -5.65 7.09 19.66
CA LEU A 118 -6.51 7.39 18.51
C LEU A 118 -6.21 8.77 17.92
N LEU A 119 -5.93 8.83 16.63
CA LEU A 119 -5.98 10.06 15.82
C LEU A 119 -7.07 9.95 14.77
N ARG A 120 -7.88 11.00 14.60
CA ARG A 120 -8.90 11.07 13.55
C ARG A 120 -8.40 11.87 12.37
N GLY A 121 -8.72 11.39 11.17
CA GLY A 121 -8.40 12.04 9.91
C GLY A 121 -9.57 12.03 8.94
N ARG A 122 -9.49 12.91 7.95
CA ARG A 122 -10.57 13.05 6.95
C ARG A 122 -10.32 12.24 5.69
N GLN A 123 -9.14 11.64 5.55
CA GLN A 123 -8.72 10.94 4.35
C GLN A 123 -8.23 9.53 4.67
N ARG A 124 -8.50 8.60 3.75
CA ARG A 124 -8.00 7.22 3.78
C ARG A 124 -7.57 6.80 2.39
N ILE A 125 -6.37 6.29 2.27
CA ILE A 125 -5.87 5.65 1.06
C ILE A 125 -6.35 4.20 1.06
N VAL A 126 -6.90 3.75 -0.06
CA VAL A 126 -7.27 2.35 -0.29
C VAL A 126 -6.66 1.87 -1.61
N CYS A 127 -6.34 0.58 -1.70
CA CYS A 127 -5.87 -0.04 -2.92
C CYS A 127 -7.06 -0.61 -3.69
N GLU A 128 -7.28 -0.13 -4.92
CA GLU A 128 -8.37 -0.62 -5.79
C GLU A 128 -7.87 -1.66 -6.79
N LEU A 129 -6.59 -1.62 -7.15
CA LEU A 129 -6.00 -2.50 -8.15
C LEU A 129 -4.52 -2.75 -7.84
N THR A 130 -4.07 -3.98 -8.00
CA THR A 130 -2.63 -4.31 -7.94
C THR A 130 -2.24 -5.14 -9.14
N LEU A 131 -1.17 -4.72 -9.82
CA LEU A 131 -0.53 -5.48 -10.88
C LEU A 131 0.86 -5.95 -10.42
N LYS A 132 1.22 -7.16 -10.80
CA LYS A 132 2.57 -7.73 -10.70
C LYS A 132 3.00 -8.16 -12.09
N ASP A 133 4.12 -7.63 -12.57
CA ASP A 133 4.63 -7.90 -13.93
C ASP A 133 3.56 -7.65 -15.03
N GLY A 134 2.70 -6.65 -14.84
CA GLY A 134 1.60 -6.33 -15.74
C GLY A 134 0.37 -7.23 -15.62
N VAL A 135 0.39 -8.22 -14.74
CA VAL A 135 -0.75 -9.11 -14.47
C VAL A 135 -1.53 -8.58 -13.27
N VAL A 136 -2.86 -8.49 -13.39
CA VAL A 136 -3.71 -8.06 -12.29
C VAL A 136 -3.78 -9.16 -11.23
N MET A 137 -3.33 -8.82 -10.02
CA MET A 137 -3.30 -9.72 -8.86
C MET A 137 -4.42 -9.41 -7.85
N TRP A 138 -4.90 -8.18 -7.83
CA TRP A 138 -5.96 -7.71 -6.97
C TRP A 138 -6.84 -6.71 -7.72
N ASP A 139 -8.14 -6.88 -7.62
CA ASP A 139 -9.15 -6.00 -8.21
C ASP A 139 -10.32 -5.89 -7.23
N TRP A 140 -10.37 -4.78 -6.51
CA TRP A 140 -11.33 -4.61 -5.41
C TRP A 140 -12.78 -4.59 -5.90
N ASP A 141 -13.03 -3.89 -7.00
CA ASP A 141 -14.38 -3.65 -7.53
C ASP A 141 -14.73 -4.51 -8.76
N GLY A 142 -13.89 -5.51 -9.10
CA GLY A 142 -14.12 -6.37 -10.27
C GLY A 142 -14.04 -5.61 -11.61
N ARG A 143 -13.21 -4.56 -11.70
CA ARG A 143 -13.08 -3.69 -12.90
C ARG A 143 -12.66 -4.42 -14.16
N ILE A 144 -11.90 -5.51 -13.98
CA ILE A 144 -11.47 -6.37 -15.09
C ILE A 144 -12.41 -7.57 -15.27
N GLY A 145 -13.43 -7.69 -14.43
CA GLY A 145 -14.44 -8.75 -14.54
C GLY A 145 -15.28 -8.63 -15.80
N VAL A 146 -15.79 -9.76 -16.25
CA VAL A 146 -16.77 -9.81 -17.33
C VAL A 146 -18.16 -9.91 -16.72
N ASP A 147 -19.13 -9.16 -17.24
CA ASP A 147 -20.54 -9.29 -16.80
C ASP A 147 -20.95 -10.77 -16.90
N TYR A 148 -21.48 -11.34 -15.82
CA TYR A 148 -21.83 -12.76 -15.78
C TYR A 148 -22.82 -13.18 -16.87
N ARG A 149 -23.64 -12.24 -17.37
CA ARG A 149 -24.59 -12.48 -18.46
C ARG A 149 -23.92 -12.66 -19.83
N ALA A 150 -22.66 -12.21 -19.95
CA ALA A 150 -21.85 -12.39 -21.16
C ALA A 150 -20.97 -13.65 -21.09
N LEU A 151 -21.01 -14.38 -19.98
CA LEU A 151 -20.30 -15.64 -19.82
C LEU A 151 -21.12 -16.80 -20.37
N ASP A 152 -20.45 -17.92 -20.67
CA ASP A 152 -21.11 -19.17 -21.01
C ASP A 152 -22.10 -19.59 -19.91
N PRO A 153 -23.34 -20.04 -20.24
CA PRO A 153 -24.31 -20.48 -19.25
C PRO A 153 -23.81 -21.59 -18.30
N LEU A 154 -22.76 -22.29 -18.68
CA LEU A 154 -22.13 -23.34 -17.87
C LEU A 154 -20.88 -22.84 -17.10
N TYR A 155 -20.62 -21.51 -17.07
CA TYR A 155 -19.48 -21.00 -16.31
C TYR A 155 -19.58 -21.41 -14.83
N GLY A 156 -18.44 -21.80 -14.25
CA GLY A 156 -18.39 -22.23 -12.87
C GLY A 156 -19.00 -23.61 -12.57
N VAL A 157 -19.55 -24.30 -13.56
CA VAL A 157 -20.03 -25.67 -13.40
C VAL A 157 -18.83 -26.61 -13.26
N ARG A 158 -18.79 -27.36 -12.16
CA ARG A 158 -17.77 -28.40 -11.94
C ARG A 158 -18.07 -29.60 -12.83
N ASN A 159 -17.12 -29.96 -13.69
CA ASN A 159 -17.12 -31.27 -14.33
C ASN A 159 -16.40 -32.32 -13.42
N PRO A 160 -16.42 -33.61 -13.77
CA PRO A 160 -15.70 -34.65 -13.01
C PRO A 160 -14.19 -34.39 -12.84
N ASP A 161 -13.60 -33.57 -13.72
CA ASP A 161 -12.16 -33.26 -13.77
C ASP A 161 -11.79 -31.94 -13.06
N GLY A 162 -12.76 -31.20 -12.51
CA GLY A 162 -12.54 -29.98 -11.76
C GLY A 162 -13.40 -28.79 -12.18
N LEU A 163 -13.01 -27.58 -11.76
CA LEU A 163 -13.66 -26.33 -12.13
C LEU A 163 -13.21 -25.92 -13.53
N VAL A 164 -14.13 -25.90 -14.49
CA VAL A 164 -13.88 -25.34 -15.82
C VAL A 164 -14.07 -23.83 -15.76
N LEU A 165 -12.98 -23.08 -15.66
CA LEU A 165 -13.01 -21.66 -15.94
C LEU A 165 -13.05 -21.44 -17.46
N PRO A 166 -13.84 -20.47 -17.98
CA PRO A 166 -13.78 -20.10 -19.38
C PRO A 166 -12.31 -19.77 -19.77
N PRO A 167 -11.86 -20.14 -20.97
CA PRO A 167 -10.49 -19.92 -21.43
C PRO A 167 -10.03 -18.46 -21.28
N GLU A 168 -10.95 -17.52 -21.41
CA GLU A 168 -10.74 -16.08 -21.26
C GLU A 168 -10.42 -15.67 -19.81
N CYS A 169 -10.82 -16.45 -18.80
CA CYS A 169 -10.49 -16.21 -17.41
C CYS A 169 -9.13 -16.81 -17.02
N ILE A 170 -8.67 -17.86 -17.71
CA ILE A 170 -7.41 -18.56 -17.39
C ILE A 170 -6.18 -17.70 -17.70
N GLY A 171 -6.28 -16.81 -18.69
CA GLY A 171 -5.19 -15.92 -19.10
C GLY A 171 -4.98 -14.71 -18.17
N ARG A 172 -5.93 -14.41 -17.27
CA ARG A 172 -5.90 -13.25 -16.39
C ARG A 172 -5.20 -13.50 -15.06
N PHE A 173 -4.94 -14.75 -14.72
CA PHE A 173 -4.33 -15.17 -13.44
C PHE A 173 -3.05 -16.01 -13.63
N LYS A 174 -2.40 -15.90 -14.78
CA LYS A 174 -1.10 -16.53 -15.03
C LYS A 174 0.01 -15.52 -14.90
#